data_953af5899488a8c6a7466164af765226
#
_entry.id   953af5899488a8c6a7466164af765226
#
_cell.length_a   1.000
_cell.length_b   1.000
_cell.length_c   1.000
_cell.angle_alpha   90.00
_cell.angle_beta   90.00
_cell.angle_gamma   90.00
#
_symmetry.space_group_name_H-M   'P 1'
#
loop_
_entity.id
_entity.type
_entity.pdbx_description
1 polymer ?
#
loop_
_entity_poly.entity_id
_entity_poly.type
_entity_poly.pdbx_seq_one_letter_code
_entity_poly.pdbx_strand_id
1 'polypeptide(L)'
;TLVVRPNHHVMALFGDDEPDHAAAALAVIRADTENRASREAARHPPVLIVPDVLSAEDCDHLISIFNFKGNVWVEPGDGPKNMADDYKMRIPDYGREDRIDHWIINQETQDFVTSRLKARLFPEIEKAFHYRITRFERYRIGNYKGERGGEALGHRDNTAEHVAHRRFAASINLNSEDFKGGELRFPEYGGHLYRPETGAAIVFSSSMLHEPLHVTEGQRFVLLSFLFGDH
;
A
#
# COMPACT_ATOMS: atom_id res chain seq x y z
N THR A 1 17.45 -11.53 23.36
CA THR A 1 17.45 -10.05 23.44
C THR A 1 16.55 -9.48 22.34
N LEU A 2 15.70 -8.55 22.70
CA LEU A 2 14.79 -7.86 21.78
C LEU A 2 15.24 -6.39 21.63
N VAL A 3 15.42 -5.93 20.39
CA VAL A 3 15.70 -4.53 20.08
C VAL A 3 14.46 -3.92 19.44
N VAL A 4 13.96 -2.81 20.02
CA VAL A 4 12.70 -2.18 19.63
C VAL A 4 12.91 -0.67 19.45
N ARG A 5 12.38 -0.11 18.38
CA ARG A 5 12.33 1.34 18.16
C ARG A 5 11.37 2.03 19.13
N PRO A 6 11.50 3.35 19.35
CA PRO A 6 10.55 4.11 20.15
C PRO A 6 9.09 4.06 19.66
N ASN A 7 8.87 3.74 18.39
CA ASN A 7 7.55 3.51 17.80
C ASN A 7 7.04 2.06 17.96
N HIS A 8 7.72 1.26 18.80
CA HIS A 8 7.41 -0.13 19.13
C HIS A 8 7.63 -1.14 17.99
N HIS A 9 8.29 -0.75 16.91
CA HIS A 9 8.69 -1.70 15.87
C HIS A 9 9.88 -2.53 16.34
N VAL A 10 9.77 -3.85 16.23
CA VAL A 10 10.86 -4.78 16.51
C VAL A 10 11.90 -4.65 15.39
N MET A 11 13.13 -4.34 15.76
CA MET A 11 14.26 -4.25 14.84
C MET A 11 15.03 -5.55 14.72
N ALA A 12 15.19 -6.24 15.84
CA ALA A 12 15.88 -7.54 15.90
C ALA A 12 15.45 -8.33 17.13
N LEU A 13 15.49 -9.65 16.98
CA LEU A 13 15.34 -10.60 18.06
C LEU A 13 16.52 -11.57 17.99
N PHE A 14 17.30 -11.65 19.07
CA PHE A 14 18.43 -12.55 19.19
C PHE A 14 18.06 -13.70 20.14
N GLY A 15 18.19 -14.92 19.65
CA GLY A 15 17.97 -16.16 20.40
C GLY A 15 19.18 -16.56 21.24
N ASP A 16 19.10 -17.73 21.87
CA ASP A 16 20.14 -18.25 22.76
C ASP A 16 21.45 -18.66 22.03
N ASP A 17 21.40 -18.71 20.72
CA ASP A 17 22.53 -18.96 19.80
C ASP A 17 23.42 -17.74 19.57
N GLU A 18 22.98 -16.54 19.96
CA GLU A 18 23.78 -15.32 19.86
C GLU A 18 24.79 -15.25 21.03
N PRO A 19 26.09 -15.31 20.76
CA PRO A 19 27.11 -15.36 21.83
C PRO A 19 27.30 -14.02 22.55
N ASP A 20 27.02 -12.89 21.89
CA ASP A 20 27.14 -11.55 22.47
C ASP A 20 25.94 -10.67 22.12
N HIS A 21 24.87 -10.86 22.88
CA HIS A 21 23.64 -10.09 22.75
C HIS A 21 23.84 -8.56 22.84
N ALA A 22 24.81 -8.10 23.62
CA ALA A 22 25.07 -6.69 23.81
C ALA A 22 25.70 -6.07 22.54
N ALA A 23 26.71 -6.73 21.97
CA ALA A 23 27.34 -6.28 20.75
C ALA A 23 26.38 -6.33 19.57
N ALA A 24 25.59 -7.41 19.43
CA ALA A 24 24.59 -7.55 18.39
C ALA A 24 23.50 -6.46 18.48
N ALA A 25 22.96 -6.22 19.68
CA ALA A 25 21.97 -5.15 19.89
C ALA A 25 22.54 -3.74 19.59
N LEU A 26 23.77 -3.47 20.03
CA LEU A 26 24.44 -2.20 19.75
C LEU A 26 24.70 -1.99 18.26
N ALA A 27 25.03 -3.02 17.49
CA ALA A 27 25.21 -2.94 16.06
C ALA A 27 23.91 -2.52 15.36
N VAL A 28 22.78 -3.15 15.71
CA VAL A 28 21.46 -2.80 15.18
C VAL A 28 21.09 -1.35 15.54
N ILE A 29 21.28 -0.93 16.79
CA ILE A 29 20.98 0.44 17.23
C ILE A 29 21.85 1.47 16.49
N ARG A 30 23.14 1.20 16.31
CA ARG A 30 24.05 2.10 15.58
C ARG A 30 23.64 2.26 14.13
N ALA A 31 23.35 1.18 13.43
CA ALA A 31 22.87 1.22 12.04
C ALA A 31 21.58 2.04 11.91
N ASP A 32 20.63 1.90 12.82
CA ASP A 32 19.41 2.71 12.84
C ASP A 32 19.69 4.20 13.11
N THR A 33 20.64 4.49 14.02
CA THR A 33 21.02 5.88 14.37
C THR A 33 21.71 6.58 13.22
N GLU A 34 22.58 5.90 12.47
CA GLU A 34 23.22 6.45 11.27
C GLU A 34 22.18 6.86 10.21
N ASN A 35 21.13 6.07 10.03
CA ASN A 35 20.03 6.38 9.14
C ASN A 35 19.11 7.52 9.63
N ARG A 36 19.27 7.95 10.88
CA ARG A 36 18.49 9.03 11.51
C ARG A 36 19.24 10.35 11.67
N ALA A 37 20.34 10.52 10.94
CA ALA A 37 21.06 11.78 10.94
C ALA A 37 20.11 12.96 10.61
N SER A 38 20.19 14.02 11.44
CA SER A 38 19.38 15.22 11.23
C SER A 38 19.71 15.87 9.89
N ARG A 39 18.70 16.20 9.12
CA ARG A 39 18.80 16.90 7.83
C ARG A 39 17.61 17.83 7.67
N GLU A 40 17.81 18.90 6.90
CA GLU A 40 16.71 19.79 6.54
C GLU A 40 15.68 19.01 5.71
N ALA A 41 14.42 19.11 6.12
CA ALA A 41 13.32 18.52 5.36
C ALA A 41 12.99 19.42 4.17
N ALA A 42 13.10 18.89 2.96
CA ALA A 42 12.53 19.53 1.79
C ALA A 42 10.99 19.56 1.90
N ARG A 43 10.35 20.47 1.16
CA ARG A 43 8.89 20.45 1.03
C ARG A 43 8.46 19.12 0.42
N HIS A 44 7.66 18.34 1.13
CA HIS A 44 7.14 17.05 0.67
C HIS A 44 5.65 16.94 1.02
N PRO A 45 4.89 16.07 0.32
CA PRO A 45 3.49 15.83 0.64
C PRO A 45 3.32 15.23 2.04
N PRO A 46 2.18 15.45 2.71
CA PRO A 46 1.86 14.80 3.98
C PRO A 46 1.45 13.34 3.75
N VAL A 47 2.41 12.50 3.43
CA VAL A 47 2.26 11.06 3.25
C VAL A 47 2.85 10.31 4.43
N LEU A 48 2.25 9.16 4.77
CA LEU A 48 2.76 8.24 5.77
C LEU A 48 3.25 6.98 5.06
N ILE A 49 4.51 6.63 5.26
CA ILE A 49 5.08 5.36 4.80
C ILE A 49 5.23 4.46 6.01
N VAL A 50 4.61 3.29 5.97
CA VAL A 50 4.66 2.28 7.03
C VAL A 50 5.31 1.03 6.48
N PRO A 51 6.52 0.67 6.91
CA PRO A 51 7.18 -0.56 6.49
C PRO A 51 6.51 -1.78 7.11
N ASP A 52 6.74 -2.95 6.52
CA ASP A 52 6.38 -4.27 7.06
C ASP A 52 4.90 -4.40 7.46
N VAL A 53 3.99 -3.80 6.68
CA VAL A 53 2.54 -3.97 6.89
C VAL A 53 2.11 -5.39 6.52
N LEU A 54 2.70 -5.93 5.45
CA LEU A 54 2.58 -7.31 5.01
C LEU A 54 3.98 -7.95 4.99
N SER A 55 4.08 -9.22 5.34
CA SER A 55 5.31 -9.98 5.13
C SER A 55 5.49 -10.34 3.64
N ALA A 56 6.67 -10.82 3.25
CA ALA A 56 6.90 -11.32 1.90
C ALA A 56 5.94 -12.46 1.55
N GLU A 57 5.70 -13.40 2.47
CA GLU A 57 4.76 -14.50 2.32
C GLU A 57 3.31 -14.01 2.17
N ASP A 58 2.91 -12.96 2.92
CA ASP A 58 1.59 -12.34 2.78
C ASP A 58 1.43 -11.73 1.37
N CYS A 59 2.48 -11.09 0.84
CA CYS A 59 2.50 -10.51 -0.50
C CYS A 59 2.39 -11.59 -1.58
N ASP A 60 3.19 -12.64 -1.51
CA ASP A 60 3.15 -13.78 -2.44
C ASP A 60 1.78 -14.46 -2.42
N HIS A 61 1.19 -14.60 -1.22
CA HIS A 61 -0.15 -15.15 -1.08
C HIS A 61 -1.19 -14.31 -1.83
N LEU A 62 -1.17 -12.97 -1.68
CA LEU A 62 -2.09 -12.08 -2.38
C LEU A 62 -1.88 -12.09 -3.90
N ILE A 63 -0.64 -12.15 -4.37
CA ILE A 63 -0.33 -12.31 -5.81
C ILE A 63 -0.89 -13.65 -6.32
N SER A 64 -0.77 -14.72 -5.54
CA SER A 64 -1.33 -16.02 -5.91
C SER A 64 -2.86 -15.98 -6.03
N ILE A 65 -3.54 -15.25 -5.12
CA ILE A 65 -4.99 -15.02 -5.20
C ILE A 65 -5.35 -14.30 -6.50
N PHE A 66 -4.63 -13.24 -6.85
CA PHE A 66 -4.84 -12.55 -8.12
C PHE A 66 -4.67 -13.50 -9.31
N ASN A 67 -3.66 -14.36 -9.32
CA ASN A 67 -3.36 -15.22 -10.45
C ASN A 67 -4.37 -16.37 -10.61
N PHE A 68 -4.87 -16.95 -9.52
CA PHE A 68 -5.63 -18.20 -9.52
C PHE A 68 -7.12 -18.06 -9.18
N LYS A 69 -7.56 -16.88 -8.69
CA LYS A 69 -8.97 -16.63 -8.33
C LYS A 69 -9.56 -15.50 -9.19
N GLY A 70 -10.86 -15.26 -9.03
CA GLY A 70 -11.55 -14.15 -9.70
C GLY A 70 -11.64 -14.34 -11.22
N ASN A 71 -12.08 -15.50 -11.68
CA ASN A 71 -12.19 -15.80 -13.11
C ASN A 71 -13.38 -15.11 -13.79
N VAL A 72 -14.27 -14.47 -13.03
CA VAL A 72 -15.39 -13.69 -13.55
C VAL A 72 -14.88 -12.30 -13.91
N TRP A 73 -15.17 -11.87 -15.15
CA TRP A 73 -14.86 -10.53 -15.62
C TRP A 73 -16.10 -9.66 -15.59
N VAL A 74 -15.95 -8.44 -15.04
CA VAL A 74 -17.00 -7.44 -14.96
C VAL A 74 -16.58 -6.23 -15.80
N GLU A 75 -17.49 -5.70 -16.62
CA GLU A 75 -17.23 -4.51 -17.42
C GLU A 75 -17.28 -3.23 -16.56
N PRO A 76 -16.47 -2.22 -16.90
CA PRO A 76 -16.52 -0.93 -16.24
C PRO A 76 -17.91 -0.30 -16.35
N GLY A 77 -18.46 0.11 -15.19
CA GLY A 77 -19.81 0.68 -15.12
C GLY A 77 -20.91 -0.30 -14.68
N ASP A 78 -20.71 -1.58 -14.88
CA ASP A 78 -21.65 -2.61 -14.44
C ASP A 78 -21.51 -3.00 -12.96
N GLY A 79 -20.78 -2.25 -12.22
CA GLY A 79 -20.49 -2.40 -10.80
C GLY A 79 -21.10 -3.60 -10.06
N PRO A 80 -20.43 -4.21 -9.11
CA PRO A 80 -20.76 -5.53 -8.55
C PRO A 80 -21.96 -5.53 -7.62
N LYS A 81 -23.13 -5.22 -8.14
CA LYS A 81 -24.37 -5.18 -7.37
C LYS A 81 -24.78 -6.59 -6.96
N ASN A 82 -24.19 -7.41 -6.33
CA ASN A 82 -24.54 -8.77 -5.85
C ASN A 82 -23.52 -9.87 -6.25
N MET A 83 -22.25 -9.54 -6.39
CA MET A 83 -21.25 -10.57 -6.58
C MET A 83 -21.04 -11.35 -5.27
N ALA A 84 -21.07 -12.67 -5.34
CA ALA A 84 -20.79 -13.57 -4.22
C ALA A 84 -19.29 -13.97 -4.17
N ASP A 85 -18.62 -13.93 -5.30
CA ASP A 85 -17.24 -14.38 -5.48
C ASP A 85 -16.32 -13.24 -5.96
N ASP A 86 -15.03 -13.43 -5.77
CA ASP A 86 -13.99 -12.56 -6.31
C ASP A 86 -14.14 -12.44 -7.84
N TYR A 87 -13.91 -11.23 -8.34
CA TYR A 87 -13.99 -10.93 -9.77
C TYR A 87 -12.87 -10.00 -10.21
N LYS A 88 -12.64 -9.94 -11.52
CA LYS A 88 -11.69 -9.03 -12.15
C LYS A 88 -12.40 -7.99 -12.98
N MET A 89 -11.88 -6.78 -12.97
CA MET A 89 -12.36 -5.69 -13.80
C MET A 89 -11.16 -5.01 -14.46
N ARG A 90 -11.26 -4.72 -15.74
CA ARG A 90 -10.34 -3.79 -16.38
C ARG A 90 -10.72 -2.37 -15.94
N ILE A 91 -9.76 -1.64 -15.42
CA ILE A 91 -9.95 -0.24 -15.07
C ILE A 91 -9.47 0.58 -16.26
N PRO A 92 -10.36 1.26 -16.99
CA PRO A 92 -9.96 2.18 -18.04
C PRO A 92 -9.28 3.38 -17.36
N ASP A 93 -7.97 3.38 -17.37
CA ASP A 93 -7.19 4.48 -16.87
C ASP A 93 -6.95 5.45 -18.03
N TYR A 94 -7.97 6.27 -18.35
CA TYR A 94 -7.91 7.38 -19.30
C TYR A 94 -7.09 7.12 -20.58
N GLY A 95 -7.41 6.01 -21.25
CA GLY A 95 -6.71 5.60 -22.48
C GLY A 95 -5.70 4.47 -22.32
N ARG A 96 -5.60 3.89 -21.11
CA ARG A 96 -4.76 2.71 -20.84
C ARG A 96 -5.61 1.50 -20.54
N GLU A 97 -5.41 0.45 -21.30
CA GLU A 97 -6.05 -0.84 -21.08
C GLU A 97 -5.29 -1.72 -20.06
N ASP A 98 -4.44 -1.14 -19.20
CA ASP A 98 -3.31 -1.87 -18.63
C ASP A 98 -3.46 -2.19 -17.16
N ARG A 99 -4.51 -1.70 -16.51
CA ARG A 99 -4.79 -2.03 -15.12
C ARG A 99 -5.92 -3.03 -15.00
N ILE A 100 -5.66 -4.10 -14.28
CA ILE A 100 -6.69 -5.07 -13.89
C ILE A 100 -6.82 -5.03 -12.37
N ASP A 101 -8.00 -4.75 -11.87
CA ASP A 101 -8.34 -4.88 -10.45
C ASP A 101 -9.03 -6.23 -10.20
N HIS A 102 -8.47 -6.99 -9.27
CA HIS A 102 -9.11 -8.15 -8.67
C HIS A 102 -9.78 -7.71 -7.37
N TRP A 103 -11.10 -7.71 -7.35
CA TRP A 103 -11.90 -7.36 -6.19
C TRP A 103 -12.03 -8.54 -5.24
N ILE A 104 -11.57 -8.38 -4.01
CA ILE A 104 -11.62 -9.41 -2.98
C ILE A 104 -13.02 -9.38 -2.36
N ILE A 105 -13.83 -10.39 -2.66
CA ILE A 105 -15.17 -10.60 -2.09
C ILE A 105 -15.13 -11.70 -1.05
N ASN A 106 -14.26 -12.69 -1.23
CA ASN A 106 -14.07 -13.79 -0.29
C ASN A 106 -13.78 -13.28 1.12
N GLN A 107 -14.62 -13.67 2.08
CA GLN A 107 -14.56 -13.16 3.44
C GLN A 107 -13.27 -13.55 4.16
N GLU A 108 -12.79 -14.77 3.98
CA GLU A 108 -11.55 -15.26 4.60
C GLU A 108 -10.34 -14.39 4.17
N THR A 109 -10.26 -14.07 2.87
CA THR A 109 -9.21 -13.20 2.34
C THR A 109 -9.36 -11.75 2.85
N GLN A 110 -10.59 -11.23 2.96
CA GLN A 110 -10.82 -9.91 3.55
C GLN A 110 -10.41 -9.87 5.03
N ASP A 111 -10.75 -10.89 5.80
CA ASP A 111 -10.40 -11.00 7.23
C ASP A 111 -8.88 -11.13 7.40
N PHE A 112 -8.23 -11.91 6.55
CA PHE A 112 -6.78 -12.01 6.50
C PHE A 112 -6.12 -10.64 6.30
N VAL A 113 -6.48 -9.90 5.25
CA VAL A 113 -5.95 -8.55 4.99
C VAL A 113 -6.27 -7.62 6.15
N THR A 114 -7.53 -7.60 6.61
CA THR A 114 -7.97 -6.72 7.70
C THR A 114 -7.16 -6.95 8.97
N SER A 115 -6.84 -8.21 9.30
CA SER A 115 -6.04 -8.53 10.49
C SER A 115 -4.65 -7.89 10.43
N ARG A 116 -3.99 -7.91 9.25
CA ARG A 116 -2.67 -7.28 9.04
C ARG A 116 -2.75 -5.76 9.16
N LEU A 117 -3.73 -5.15 8.49
CA LEU A 117 -3.90 -3.70 8.52
C LEU A 117 -4.25 -3.18 9.93
N LYS A 118 -5.11 -3.89 10.67
CA LYS A 118 -5.43 -3.54 12.06
C LYS A 118 -4.21 -3.65 12.98
N ALA A 119 -3.35 -4.62 12.75
CA ALA A 119 -2.18 -4.82 13.59
C ALA A 119 -1.05 -3.81 13.27
N ARG A 120 -0.86 -3.44 12.00
CA ARG A 120 0.34 -2.74 11.54
C ARG A 120 0.10 -1.35 10.97
N LEU A 121 -1.02 -1.11 10.30
CA LEU A 121 -1.29 0.12 9.57
C LEU A 121 -2.19 1.10 10.33
N PHE A 122 -3.34 0.65 10.82
CA PHE A 122 -4.32 1.52 11.46
C PHE A 122 -3.77 2.26 12.69
N PRO A 123 -2.97 1.63 13.58
CA PRO A 123 -2.35 2.34 14.70
C PRO A 123 -1.39 3.45 14.25
N GLU A 124 -0.67 3.25 13.15
CA GLU A 124 0.25 4.27 12.63
C GLU A 124 -0.50 5.45 12.00
N ILE A 125 -1.64 5.20 11.36
CA ILE A 125 -2.54 6.25 10.86
C ILE A 125 -3.10 7.07 12.04
N GLU A 126 -3.60 6.40 13.08
CA GLU A 126 -4.14 7.07 14.29
C GLU A 126 -3.06 7.94 14.96
N LYS A 127 -1.85 7.43 15.07
CA LYS A 127 -0.71 8.16 15.63
C LYS A 127 -0.31 9.38 14.78
N ALA A 128 -0.24 9.23 13.46
CA ALA A 128 0.26 10.28 12.56
C ALA A 128 -0.76 11.37 12.31
N PHE A 129 -2.04 11.02 12.21
CA PHE A 129 -3.11 11.93 11.78
C PHE A 129 -4.18 12.17 12.84
N HIS A 130 -4.05 11.57 14.02
CA HIS A 130 -5.07 11.61 15.07
C HIS A 130 -6.47 11.22 14.55
N TYR A 131 -6.50 10.19 13.69
CA TYR A 131 -7.72 9.73 13.03
C TYR A 131 -7.87 8.22 13.13
N ARG A 132 -8.94 7.77 13.78
CA ARG A 132 -9.21 6.36 13.98
C ARG A 132 -9.96 5.76 12.79
N ILE A 133 -9.36 4.75 12.18
CA ILE A 133 -10.00 3.98 11.10
C ILE A 133 -10.97 2.99 11.71
N THR A 134 -12.26 3.11 11.37
CA THR A 134 -13.34 2.19 11.79
C THR A 134 -14.00 1.50 10.61
N ARG A 135 -13.85 2.07 9.40
CA ARG A 135 -14.44 1.57 8.16
C ARG A 135 -13.43 1.59 7.02
N PHE A 136 -13.64 0.73 6.05
CA PHE A 136 -12.85 0.66 4.82
C PHE A 136 -13.69 0.09 3.67
N GLU A 137 -13.33 0.46 2.45
CA GLU A 137 -13.89 -0.19 1.25
C GLU A 137 -13.25 -1.57 1.05
N ARG A 138 -13.94 -2.42 0.28
CA ARG A 138 -13.42 -3.73 -0.09
C ARG A 138 -12.03 -3.61 -0.69
N TYR A 139 -11.15 -4.52 -0.28
CA TYR A 139 -9.80 -4.59 -0.81
C TYR A 139 -9.80 -5.02 -2.27
N ARG A 140 -8.81 -4.54 -2.98
CA ARG A 140 -8.56 -4.97 -4.36
C ARG A 140 -7.08 -5.11 -4.62
N ILE A 141 -6.72 -6.08 -5.44
CA ILE A 141 -5.35 -6.24 -5.91
C ILE A 141 -5.30 -5.69 -7.32
N GLY A 142 -4.61 -4.57 -7.49
CA GLY A 142 -4.35 -3.96 -8.79
C GLY A 142 -3.12 -4.58 -9.43
N ASN A 143 -3.20 -4.87 -10.72
CA ASN A 143 -2.06 -5.27 -11.54
C ASN A 143 -1.86 -4.27 -12.67
N TYR A 144 -0.64 -3.74 -12.78
CA TYR A 144 -0.21 -2.82 -13.83
C TYR A 144 0.89 -3.48 -14.65
N LYS A 145 0.80 -3.43 -15.97
CA LYS A 145 1.80 -4.02 -16.88
C LYS A 145 2.61 -2.96 -17.59
N GLY A 146 3.92 -3.20 -17.70
CA GLY A 146 4.93 -2.26 -18.20
C GLY A 146 5.03 -2.08 -19.71
N GLU A 147 4.10 -2.56 -20.52
CA GLU A 147 4.28 -2.64 -21.97
C GLU A 147 3.72 -1.45 -22.78
N ARG A 148 3.02 -0.51 -22.15
CA ARG A 148 2.37 0.58 -22.90
C ARG A 148 2.63 1.95 -22.26
N GLY A 149 3.35 2.79 -22.98
CA GLY A 149 3.57 4.18 -22.61
C GLY A 149 2.29 5.01 -22.70
N GLY A 150 2.17 6.03 -21.88
CA GLY A 150 1.10 7.01 -21.85
C GLY A 150 1.34 7.98 -20.71
N GLU A 151 0.64 9.10 -20.62
CA GLU A 151 0.78 10.05 -19.52
C GLU A 151 0.00 9.58 -18.29
N ALA A 152 0.61 9.70 -17.10
CA ALA A 152 -0.09 9.50 -15.86
C ALA A 152 -1.07 10.65 -15.64
N LEU A 153 -2.36 10.37 -15.54
CA LEU A 153 -3.33 11.40 -15.22
C LEU A 153 -3.52 11.46 -13.70
N GLY A 154 -3.25 12.65 -13.16
CA GLY A 154 -3.49 12.93 -11.75
C GLY A 154 -4.98 12.96 -11.45
N HIS A 155 -5.35 12.39 -10.29
CA HIS A 155 -6.73 12.42 -9.81
C HIS A 155 -6.78 12.54 -8.28
N ARG A 156 -8.00 12.78 -7.79
CA ARG A 156 -8.35 12.72 -6.37
C ARG A 156 -9.40 11.63 -6.21
N ASP A 157 -9.33 10.89 -5.10
CA ASP A 157 -10.14 9.68 -4.92
C ASP A 157 -11.56 9.95 -4.38
N ASN A 158 -11.85 11.19 -3.95
CA ASN A 158 -13.08 11.54 -3.24
C ASN A 158 -13.88 12.69 -3.86
N THR A 159 -13.70 12.95 -5.14
CA THR A 159 -14.36 14.09 -5.81
C THR A 159 -15.83 13.87 -6.14
N ALA A 160 -16.27 12.63 -6.31
CA ALA A 160 -17.66 12.32 -6.59
C ALA A 160 -18.44 12.05 -5.28
N GLU A 161 -19.73 12.37 -5.25
CA GLU A 161 -20.58 12.24 -4.06
C GLU A 161 -20.55 10.84 -3.43
N HIS A 162 -20.62 9.79 -4.25
CA HIS A 162 -20.65 8.40 -3.76
C HIS A 162 -19.32 7.92 -3.16
N VAL A 163 -18.22 8.66 -3.33
CA VAL A 163 -16.89 8.39 -2.77
C VAL A 163 -16.39 9.48 -1.81
N ALA A 164 -17.22 10.48 -1.51
CA ALA A 164 -16.87 11.60 -0.64
C ALA A 164 -16.53 11.19 0.81
N HIS A 165 -16.92 9.99 1.22
CA HIS A 165 -16.62 9.41 2.52
C HIS A 165 -15.14 9.00 2.66
N ARG A 166 -14.39 8.80 1.57
CA ARG A 166 -12.99 8.39 1.61
C ARG A 166 -12.13 9.46 2.26
N ARG A 167 -11.40 9.08 3.30
CA ARG A 167 -10.46 9.96 4.02
C ARG A 167 -9.02 9.70 3.63
N PHE A 168 -8.63 8.45 3.60
CA PHE A 168 -7.29 8.03 3.21
C PHE A 168 -7.34 6.98 2.10
N ALA A 169 -6.42 7.10 1.16
CA ALA A 169 -6.03 6.03 0.27
C ALA A 169 -4.84 5.30 0.89
N ALA A 170 -4.87 3.98 0.85
CA ALA A 170 -3.76 3.12 1.24
C ALA A 170 -3.35 2.26 0.04
N SER A 171 -2.07 2.29 -0.29
CA SER A 171 -1.46 1.52 -1.37
C SER A 171 -0.28 0.73 -0.81
N ILE A 172 -0.28 -0.59 -0.95
CA ILE A 172 0.76 -1.49 -0.45
C ILE A 172 1.35 -2.22 -1.64
N ASN A 173 2.61 -1.98 -1.95
CA ASN A 173 3.28 -2.73 -3.02
C ASN A 173 3.50 -4.18 -2.60
N LEU A 174 3.21 -5.12 -3.50
CA LEU A 174 3.36 -6.55 -3.23
C LEU A 174 4.65 -7.16 -3.82
N ASN A 175 5.34 -6.43 -4.73
CA ASN A 175 6.53 -6.94 -5.44
C ASN A 175 7.40 -5.80 -5.99
N SER A 176 7.86 -4.90 -5.15
CA SER A 176 8.58 -3.67 -5.57
C SER A 176 9.89 -3.94 -6.33
N GLU A 177 10.49 -5.11 -6.15
CA GLU A 177 11.74 -5.52 -6.78
C GLU A 177 11.55 -6.01 -8.23
N ASP A 178 10.32 -6.37 -8.63
CA ASP A 178 10.03 -7.04 -9.91
C ASP A 178 9.61 -6.08 -11.03
N PHE A 179 9.57 -4.78 -10.77
CA PHE A 179 9.15 -3.80 -11.77
C PHE A 179 9.97 -2.50 -11.69
N LYS A 180 9.98 -1.76 -12.79
CA LYS A 180 10.50 -0.39 -12.84
C LYS A 180 9.39 0.60 -13.18
N GLY A 181 9.57 1.85 -12.76
CA GLY A 181 8.51 2.85 -12.83
C GLY A 181 7.45 2.59 -11.76
N GLY A 182 6.22 3.02 -12.02
CA GLY A 182 5.09 2.78 -11.13
C GLY A 182 5.14 3.56 -9.81
N GLU A 183 6.00 4.56 -9.69
CA GLU A 183 6.06 5.44 -8.53
C GLU A 183 4.78 6.26 -8.41
N LEU A 184 4.49 6.69 -7.19
CA LEU A 184 3.44 7.64 -6.90
C LEU A 184 4.05 9.05 -6.81
N ARG A 185 3.42 10.03 -7.45
CA ARG A 185 3.81 11.44 -7.41
C ARG A 185 2.64 12.30 -6.92
N PHE A 186 2.97 13.39 -6.21
CA PHE A 186 2.01 14.37 -5.71
C PHE A 186 2.36 15.76 -6.26
N PRO A 187 1.83 16.17 -7.44
CA PRO A 187 2.28 17.34 -8.17
C PRO A 187 2.15 18.66 -7.39
N GLU A 188 1.17 18.77 -6.50
CA GLU A 188 0.98 19.95 -5.65
C GLU A 188 2.15 20.19 -4.67
N TYR A 189 2.99 19.18 -4.45
CA TYR A 189 4.11 19.22 -3.49
C TYR A 189 5.49 19.11 -4.14
N GLY A 190 5.55 18.93 -5.46
CA GLY A 190 6.79 18.87 -6.21
C GLY A 190 7.04 17.54 -6.92
N GLY A 191 8.30 17.28 -7.28
CA GLY A 191 8.68 16.15 -8.12
C GLY A 191 9.10 14.88 -7.38
N HIS A 192 8.84 14.77 -6.07
CA HIS A 192 9.21 13.58 -5.30
C HIS A 192 8.46 12.34 -5.78
N LEU A 193 9.20 11.24 -5.91
CA LEU A 193 8.67 9.95 -6.32
C LEU A 193 8.65 8.99 -5.13
N TYR A 194 7.54 8.28 -4.96
CA TYR A 194 7.32 7.36 -3.86
C TYR A 194 7.09 5.94 -4.39
N ARG A 195 7.99 5.03 -4.06
CA ARG A 195 7.86 3.60 -4.32
C ARG A 195 8.26 2.85 -3.05
N PRO A 196 7.31 2.63 -2.13
CA PRO A 196 7.59 1.84 -0.93
C PRO A 196 8.08 0.43 -1.29
N GLU A 197 8.87 -0.15 -0.41
CA GLU A 197 9.36 -1.53 -0.50
C GLU A 197 8.20 -2.54 -0.51
N THR A 198 8.47 -3.78 -0.89
CA THR A 198 7.50 -4.88 -0.82
C THR A 198 6.95 -5.01 0.60
N GLY A 199 5.63 -5.10 0.72
CA GLY A 199 4.92 -5.15 2.00
C GLY A 199 4.75 -3.81 2.72
N ALA A 200 5.39 -2.74 2.27
CA ALA A 200 5.25 -1.42 2.85
C ALA A 200 4.05 -0.66 2.27
N ALA A 201 3.33 0.06 3.14
CA ALA A 201 2.21 0.91 2.76
C ALA A 201 2.62 2.36 2.57
N ILE A 202 2.03 3.04 1.59
CA ILE A 202 1.93 4.49 1.54
C ILE A 202 0.47 4.89 1.77
N VAL A 203 0.25 5.81 2.71
CA VAL A 203 -1.07 6.35 3.07
C VAL A 203 -1.07 7.85 2.86
N PHE A 204 -2.11 8.36 2.23
CA PHE A 204 -2.29 9.78 1.97
C PHE A 204 -3.77 10.16 1.96
N SER A 205 -4.07 11.45 2.10
CA SER A 205 -5.44 11.94 2.02
C SER A 205 -6.03 11.69 0.63
N SER A 206 -7.23 11.11 0.56
CA SER A 206 -7.98 10.91 -0.69
C SER A 206 -8.28 12.22 -1.44
N SER A 207 -8.14 13.36 -0.78
CA SER A 207 -8.30 14.70 -1.38
C SER A 207 -7.03 15.23 -2.05
N MET A 208 -5.89 14.56 -1.91
CA MET A 208 -4.64 14.99 -2.56
C MET A 208 -4.63 14.60 -4.03
N LEU A 209 -4.23 15.53 -4.89
CA LEU A 209 -3.91 15.22 -6.28
C LEU A 209 -2.71 14.28 -6.31
N HIS A 210 -2.88 13.11 -6.90
CA HIS A 210 -1.83 12.12 -7.00
C HIS A 210 -1.82 11.46 -8.38
N GLU A 211 -0.65 11.02 -8.78
CA GLU A 211 -0.38 10.43 -10.09
C GLU A 211 0.37 9.12 -9.90
N PRO A 212 -0.27 7.96 -10.11
CA PRO A 212 0.45 6.71 -10.27
C PRO A 212 1.18 6.75 -11.62
N LEU A 213 2.50 6.79 -11.60
CA LEU A 213 3.30 6.79 -12.83
C LEU A 213 3.26 5.42 -13.52
N HIS A 214 3.70 5.41 -14.78
CA HIS A 214 3.75 4.17 -15.55
C HIS A 214 4.73 3.17 -14.98
N VAL A 215 4.33 1.91 -14.97
CA VAL A 215 5.26 0.79 -14.94
C VAL A 215 5.94 0.73 -16.31
N THR A 216 7.26 0.76 -16.33
CA THR A 216 8.07 0.75 -17.57
C THR A 216 8.60 -0.63 -17.90
N GLU A 217 8.82 -1.46 -16.90
CA GLU A 217 9.26 -2.86 -17.04
C GLU A 217 8.58 -3.72 -15.98
N GLY A 218 8.27 -4.97 -16.33
CA GLY A 218 7.68 -5.95 -15.43
C GLY A 218 6.19 -5.73 -15.14
N GLN A 219 5.74 -6.23 -14.01
CA GLN A 219 4.36 -6.13 -13.54
C GLN A 219 4.34 -5.67 -12.09
N ARG A 220 3.61 -4.61 -11.80
CA ARG A 220 3.38 -4.13 -10.44
C ARG A 220 2.09 -4.73 -9.90
N PHE A 221 2.18 -5.42 -8.77
CA PHE A 221 1.04 -5.80 -7.96
C PHE A 221 0.93 -4.89 -6.75
N VAL A 222 -0.29 -4.45 -6.45
CA VAL A 222 -0.54 -3.53 -5.34
C VAL A 222 -1.86 -3.88 -4.66
N LEU A 223 -1.86 -3.92 -3.33
CA LEU A 223 -3.10 -3.99 -2.55
C LEU A 223 -3.59 -2.56 -2.29
N LEU A 224 -4.86 -2.30 -2.63
CA LEU A 224 -5.49 -1.00 -2.54
C LEU A 224 -6.71 -1.04 -1.63
N SER A 225 -6.89 0.01 -0.83
CA SER A 225 -8.11 0.25 -0.06
C SER A 225 -8.32 1.74 0.22
N PHE A 226 -9.57 2.12 0.46
CA PHE A 226 -9.95 3.43 0.97
C PHE A 226 -10.42 3.29 2.41
N LEU A 227 -9.85 4.13 3.28
CA LEU A 227 -10.00 4.05 4.72
C LEU A 227 -10.75 5.29 5.22
N PHE A 228 -11.64 5.10 6.20
CA PHE A 228 -12.43 6.18 6.78
C PHE A 228 -12.94 5.82 8.18
N GLY A 229 -13.66 6.74 8.82
CA GLY A 229 -14.25 6.58 10.14
C GLY A 229 -15.69 7.11 10.20
N ASP A 230 -16.30 6.93 11.36
CA ASP A 230 -17.67 7.36 11.66
C ASP A 230 -17.71 8.84 12.13
N HIS A 231 -17.33 9.78 11.26
CA HIS A 231 -17.36 11.22 11.57
C HIS A 231 -18.24 11.97 10.61
#